data_61b3008fca835b780aa6ecdb2d942131
#
_entry.id   61b3008fca835b780aa6ecdb2d942131
#
_cell.length_a   1.000
_cell.length_b   1.000
_cell.length_c   1.000
_cell.angle_alpha   90.00
_cell.angle_beta   90.00
_cell.angle_gamma   90.00
#
_symmetry.space_group_name_H-M   'P 1'
#
loop_
_entity.id
_entity.type
_entity.pdbx_description
1 polymer ?
#
loop_
_entity_poly.entity_id
_entity_poly.type
_entity_poly.pdbx_seq_one_letter_code
_entity_poly.pdbx_strand_id
1 'polypeptide(L)'
;LGDVYKRQVITECKKDMSPVETLAKKIGYVRNSIFGGLWSFESNADMADSAYTNEELRPHTDSTYSNDAPGLQLLLCCKYDAIGGESIMVDGLKIAEIIKIKNKDLYDNLTNIEVPGNYTGDGVILEAKRPIIKLDDKNQIAQISFNNYDRAPFRLDPELTKIFYEAISLFDNLANSKQYQWRHILKPGQLLIFNNWRILHGRGSFNGTRKMKGCYINKEDFDSCCKMNGLY
;
A
#
# COMPACT_ATOMS: atom_id res chain seq x y z
N LEU A 1 -16.35 0.45 -15.03
CA LEU A 1 -15.80 1.73 -14.50
C LEU A 1 -15.16 1.58 -13.12
N GLY A 2 -15.55 0.58 -12.31
CA GLY A 2 -15.06 0.41 -10.94
C GLY A 2 -13.56 0.09 -10.77
N ASP A 3 -12.87 -0.43 -11.76
CA ASP A 3 -11.46 -0.83 -11.66
C ASP A 3 -10.45 0.27 -12.04
N VAL A 4 -10.90 1.30 -12.76
CA VAL A 4 -10.03 2.35 -13.30
C VAL A 4 -9.34 3.17 -12.20
N TYR A 5 -9.97 3.32 -11.03
CA TYR A 5 -9.45 4.12 -9.91
C TYR A 5 -8.72 3.32 -8.83
N LYS A 6 -8.59 2.00 -9.01
CA LYS A 6 -7.93 1.14 -8.01
C LYS A 6 -6.46 0.94 -8.33
N ARG A 7 -6.21 0.39 -9.51
CA ARG A 7 -4.88 0.10 -10.06
C ARG A 7 -4.91 0.06 -11.58
N GLN A 8 -3.80 0.39 -12.19
CA GLN A 8 -3.60 0.29 -13.64
C GLN A 8 -2.21 -0.22 -13.94
N VAL A 9 -2.07 -0.93 -15.07
CA VAL A 9 -0.78 -1.31 -15.64
C VAL A 9 -0.62 -0.62 -16.97
N ILE A 10 0.40 0.21 -17.10
CA ILE A 10 0.80 0.88 -18.34
C ILE A 10 1.94 0.06 -18.95
N THR A 11 1.84 -0.25 -20.21
CA THR A 11 2.81 -1.08 -20.94
C THR A 11 3.70 -0.24 -21.87
N GLU A 12 4.72 -0.87 -22.43
CA GLU A 12 5.63 -0.25 -23.41
C GLU A 12 6.40 0.98 -22.89
N CYS A 13 6.57 1.07 -21.58
CA CYS A 13 7.37 2.12 -20.95
C CYS A 13 8.87 1.88 -21.20
N LYS A 14 9.62 2.98 -21.30
CA LYS A 14 11.09 2.91 -21.21
C LYS A 14 11.49 2.31 -19.86
N LYS A 15 12.64 1.60 -19.83
CA LYS A 15 13.14 0.88 -18.65
C LYS A 15 14.07 1.75 -17.79
N ASP A 16 13.79 3.05 -17.73
CA ASP A 16 14.50 4.04 -16.93
C ASP A 16 13.51 4.82 -16.05
N MET A 17 13.93 5.89 -15.39
CA MET A 17 13.07 6.66 -14.50
C MET A 17 12.06 7.56 -15.25
N SER A 18 12.29 7.87 -16.52
CA SER A 18 11.53 8.88 -17.26
C SER A 18 10.02 8.63 -17.35
N PRO A 19 9.50 7.39 -17.49
CA PRO A 19 8.06 7.17 -17.45
C PRO A 19 7.42 7.49 -16.09
N VAL A 20 8.13 7.19 -15.01
CA VAL A 20 7.65 7.49 -13.63
C VAL A 20 7.57 9.01 -13.45
N GLU A 21 8.62 9.75 -13.79
CA GLU A 21 8.65 11.20 -13.71
C GLU A 21 7.58 11.85 -14.58
N THR A 22 7.44 11.36 -15.83
CA THR A 22 6.49 11.91 -16.78
C THR A 22 5.06 11.74 -16.30
N LEU A 23 4.72 10.57 -15.75
CA LEU A 23 3.39 10.30 -15.24
C LEU A 23 3.13 11.07 -13.94
N ALA A 24 4.10 11.10 -13.03
CA ALA A 24 3.98 11.86 -11.79
C ALA A 24 3.69 13.34 -12.05
N LYS A 25 4.44 13.99 -12.94
CA LYS A 25 4.24 15.40 -13.33
C LYS A 25 2.87 15.70 -13.94
N LYS A 26 2.19 14.70 -14.50
CA LYS A 26 0.81 14.85 -15.02
C LYS A 26 -0.25 14.77 -13.94
N ILE A 27 0.07 14.18 -12.80
CA ILE A 27 -0.86 13.95 -11.69
C ILE A 27 -0.64 14.99 -10.59
N GLY A 28 0.62 15.20 -10.19
CA GLY A 28 0.96 16.10 -9.10
C GLY A 28 2.46 16.11 -8.82
N TYR A 29 2.82 16.46 -7.60
CA TYR A 29 4.21 16.50 -7.15
C TYR A 29 4.68 15.12 -6.69
N VAL A 30 5.95 14.82 -6.97
CA VAL A 30 6.62 13.66 -6.38
C VAL A 30 6.81 13.91 -4.89
N ARG A 31 6.27 13.02 -4.06
CA ARG A 31 6.42 13.08 -2.61
C ARG A 31 7.83 12.65 -2.19
N ASN A 32 8.50 13.47 -1.40
CA ASN A 32 9.68 13.04 -0.67
C ASN A 32 9.29 12.15 0.51
N SER A 33 9.91 11.00 0.63
CA SER A 33 9.74 10.04 1.72
C SER A 33 11.12 9.66 2.28
N ILE A 34 11.17 8.70 3.20
CA ILE A 34 12.42 8.09 3.68
C ILE A 34 13.27 7.48 2.55
N PHE A 35 12.67 7.13 1.42
CA PHE A 35 13.34 6.64 0.22
C PHE A 35 13.77 7.76 -0.76
N GLY A 36 13.60 9.03 -0.39
CA GLY A 36 13.70 10.18 -1.29
C GLY A 36 12.44 10.40 -2.11
N GLY A 37 12.54 11.16 -3.19
CA GLY A 37 11.42 11.42 -4.12
C GLY A 37 11.27 10.30 -5.16
N LEU A 38 12.28 10.14 -6.00
CA LEU A 38 12.35 9.06 -6.99
C LEU A 38 13.28 7.98 -6.44
N TRP A 39 12.80 6.76 -6.35
CA TRP A 39 13.56 5.66 -5.75
C TRP A 39 13.74 4.47 -6.72
N SER A 40 14.72 3.66 -6.42
CA SER A 40 15.03 2.45 -7.17
C SER A 40 15.33 1.32 -6.19
N PHE A 41 14.58 0.22 -6.31
CA PHE A 41 14.80 -1.00 -5.54
C PHE A 41 15.47 -2.06 -6.42
N GLU A 42 16.54 -2.59 -5.94
CA GLU A 42 17.19 -3.81 -6.42
C GLU A 42 17.45 -4.66 -5.18
N SER A 43 17.29 -5.98 -5.24
CA SER A 43 17.51 -6.83 -4.06
C SER A 43 18.90 -6.58 -3.49
N ASN A 44 18.95 -6.19 -2.24
CA ASN A 44 20.20 -5.94 -1.52
C ASN A 44 20.05 -6.41 -0.07
N ALA A 45 20.84 -7.39 0.34
CA ALA A 45 20.80 -7.97 1.69
C ALA A 45 21.27 -7.02 2.79
N ASP A 46 21.95 -5.90 2.44
CA ASP A 46 22.49 -4.95 3.41
C ASP A 46 21.50 -3.87 3.81
N MET A 47 20.32 -3.81 3.17
CA MET A 47 19.28 -2.83 3.45
C MET A 47 18.28 -3.36 4.48
N ALA A 48 17.95 -2.54 5.46
CA ALA A 48 17.05 -2.92 6.56
C ALA A 48 15.56 -2.98 6.14
N ASP A 49 15.17 -2.28 5.09
CA ASP A 49 13.78 -2.26 4.64
C ASP A 49 13.41 -3.53 3.87
N SER A 50 12.23 -4.06 4.16
CA SER A 50 11.70 -5.29 3.56
C SER A 50 11.51 -5.22 2.02
N ALA A 51 11.43 -4.02 1.45
CA ALA A 51 11.36 -3.83 0.00
C ALA A 51 12.60 -4.35 -0.75
N TYR A 52 13.76 -4.39 -0.08
CA TYR A 52 15.03 -4.87 -0.63
C TYR A 52 15.28 -6.36 -0.43
N THR A 53 14.45 -7.05 0.34
CA THR A 53 14.56 -8.50 0.55
C THR A 53 14.01 -9.27 -0.66
N ASN A 54 14.29 -10.56 -0.75
CA ASN A 54 13.69 -11.49 -1.71
C ASN A 54 12.56 -12.33 -1.10
N GLU A 55 12.23 -12.09 0.16
CA GLU A 55 11.17 -12.75 0.89
C GLU A 55 9.77 -12.29 0.45
N GLU A 56 8.75 -13.05 0.81
CA GLU A 56 7.36 -12.64 0.58
C GLU A 56 7.03 -11.40 1.41
N LEU A 57 6.42 -10.41 0.76
CA LEU A 57 5.77 -9.29 1.42
C LEU A 57 4.25 -9.48 1.36
N ARG A 58 3.64 -9.67 2.52
CA ARG A 58 2.19 -9.82 2.64
C ARG A 58 1.48 -8.52 2.27
N PRO A 59 0.22 -8.58 1.81
CA PRO A 59 -0.56 -7.41 1.46
C PRO A 59 -0.62 -6.36 2.59
N HIS A 60 -0.18 -5.13 2.31
CA HIS A 60 -0.11 -4.01 3.23
C HIS A 60 -0.34 -2.69 2.50
N THR A 61 -0.59 -1.62 3.23
CA THR A 61 -0.50 -0.25 2.75
C THR A 61 0.77 0.41 3.28
N ASP A 62 1.38 1.28 2.48
CA ASP A 62 2.62 1.94 2.85
C ASP A 62 2.45 3.08 3.85
N SER A 63 3.49 3.28 4.67
CA SER A 63 3.67 4.42 5.56
C SER A 63 2.56 4.59 6.59
N THR A 64 2.17 3.50 7.24
CA THR A 64 1.20 3.56 8.36
C THR A 64 1.73 4.36 9.55
N TYR A 65 3.03 4.58 9.60
CA TYR A 65 3.75 5.42 10.56
C TYR A 65 3.76 6.93 10.20
N SER A 66 3.18 7.34 9.08
CA SER A 66 3.13 8.74 8.66
C SER A 66 1.72 9.31 8.81
N ASN A 67 1.56 10.50 9.40
CA ASN A 67 0.27 11.17 9.51
C ASN A 67 -0.36 11.46 8.14
N ASP A 68 0.47 11.71 7.14
CA ASP A 68 0.09 11.86 5.75
C ASP A 68 0.68 10.71 4.93
N ALA A 69 0.00 9.58 4.90
CA ALA A 69 0.42 8.44 4.09
C ALA A 69 0.32 8.74 2.58
N PRO A 70 1.22 8.22 1.73
CA PRO A 70 1.16 8.42 0.29
C PRO A 70 -0.20 8.04 -0.31
N GLY A 71 -0.72 8.87 -1.21
CA GLY A 71 -1.99 8.62 -1.90
C GLY A 71 -1.83 7.61 -3.04
N LEU A 72 -0.89 7.86 -3.95
CA LEU A 72 -0.57 6.95 -5.04
C LEU A 72 0.86 6.41 -4.92
N GLN A 73 1.02 5.18 -5.40
CA GLN A 73 2.34 4.61 -5.67
C GLN A 73 2.45 4.26 -7.16
N LEU A 74 3.56 4.65 -7.76
CA LEU A 74 3.98 4.29 -9.10
C LEU A 74 5.15 3.31 -8.99
N LEU A 75 5.07 2.18 -9.71
CA LEU A 75 6.07 1.12 -9.64
C LEU A 75 6.37 0.57 -11.03
N LEU A 76 7.53 0.92 -11.59
CA LEU A 76 8.00 0.50 -12.91
C LEU A 76 8.97 -0.66 -12.78
N CYS A 77 8.73 -1.75 -13.50
CA CYS A 77 9.70 -2.82 -13.67
C CYS A 77 10.73 -2.45 -14.76
N CYS A 78 12.00 -2.32 -14.36
CA CYS A 78 13.10 -2.05 -15.27
C CYS A 78 13.87 -3.31 -15.69
N LYS A 79 13.99 -4.29 -14.78
CA LYS A 79 14.62 -5.59 -15.02
C LYS A 79 13.87 -6.67 -14.26
N TYR A 80 13.69 -7.80 -14.89
CA TYR A 80 13.16 -9.00 -14.29
C TYR A 80 13.88 -10.23 -14.88
N ASP A 81 14.72 -10.84 -14.05
CA ASP A 81 15.47 -12.07 -14.33
C ASP A 81 15.39 -12.91 -13.06
N ALA A 82 14.20 -13.41 -12.79
CA ALA A 82 13.88 -14.09 -11.54
C ALA A 82 12.76 -15.13 -11.73
N ILE A 83 12.61 -15.99 -10.75
CA ILE A 83 11.48 -16.91 -10.60
C ILE A 83 10.64 -16.42 -9.40
N GLY A 84 9.34 -16.28 -9.55
CA GLY A 84 8.44 -15.74 -8.52
C GLY A 84 8.41 -14.22 -8.49
N GLY A 85 8.07 -13.62 -7.36
CA GLY A 85 8.05 -12.17 -7.15
C GLY A 85 6.90 -11.46 -7.88
N GLU A 86 5.78 -12.15 -8.06
CA GLU A 86 4.55 -11.53 -8.55
C GLU A 86 4.08 -10.42 -7.60
N SER A 87 3.65 -9.32 -8.16
CA SER A 87 2.93 -8.28 -7.43
C SER A 87 1.56 -8.81 -7.00
N ILE A 88 1.21 -8.56 -5.75
CA ILE A 88 -0.06 -8.97 -5.14
C ILE A 88 -0.86 -7.71 -4.83
N MET A 89 -2.10 -7.62 -5.31
CA MET A 89 -2.98 -6.48 -5.04
C MET A 89 -4.30 -6.95 -4.47
N VAL A 90 -4.76 -6.28 -3.42
CA VAL A 90 -6.03 -6.56 -2.74
C VAL A 90 -6.83 -5.29 -2.57
N ASP A 91 -8.10 -5.29 -2.93
CA ASP A 91 -9.00 -4.16 -2.67
C ASP A 91 -9.40 -4.15 -1.20
N GLY A 92 -8.74 -3.30 -0.40
CA GLY A 92 -8.99 -3.17 1.03
C GLY A 92 -10.41 -2.70 1.38
N LEU A 93 -11.05 -1.88 0.51
CA LEU A 93 -12.45 -1.52 0.67
C LEU A 93 -13.33 -2.76 0.57
N LYS A 94 -13.06 -3.63 -0.39
CA LYS A 94 -13.81 -4.88 -0.54
C LYS A 94 -13.66 -5.81 0.66
N ILE A 95 -12.45 -5.89 1.22
CA ILE A 95 -12.21 -6.64 2.46
C ILE A 95 -13.03 -6.05 3.63
N ALA A 96 -12.99 -4.73 3.79
CA ALA A 96 -13.75 -4.03 4.83
C ALA A 96 -15.26 -4.25 4.70
N GLU A 97 -15.82 -4.18 3.47
CA GLU A 97 -17.23 -4.49 3.20
C GLU A 97 -17.60 -5.93 3.58
N ILE A 98 -16.74 -6.89 3.27
CA ILE A 98 -16.95 -8.30 3.62
C ILE A 98 -16.99 -8.47 5.14
N ILE A 99 -16.08 -7.83 5.87
CA ILE A 99 -16.05 -7.89 7.33
C ILE A 99 -17.32 -7.24 7.90
N LYS A 100 -17.73 -6.08 7.40
CA LYS A 100 -18.95 -5.37 7.81
C LYS A 100 -20.19 -6.25 7.70
N ILE A 101 -20.29 -7.03 6.61
CA ILE A 101 -21.41 -7.95 6.38
C ILE A 101 -21.33 -9.19 7.28
N LYS A 102 -20.13 -9.74 7.47
CA LYS A 102 -19.93 -10.98 8.22
C LYS A 102 -20.00 -10.79 9.73
N ASN A 103 -19.42 -9.70 10.24
CA ASN A 103 -19.34 -9.39 11.65
C ASN A 103 -19.17 -7.88 11.86
N LYS A 104 -20.28 -7.21 12.17
CA LYS A 104 -20.30 -5.77 12.36
C LYS A 104 -19.46 -5.32 13.55
N ASP A 105 -19.40 -6.09 14.64
CA ASP A 105 -18.64 -5.72 15.83
C ASP A 105 -17.12 -5.71 15.54
N LEU A 106 -16.63 -6.67 14.77
CA LEU A 106 -15.23 -6.67 14.31
C LEU A 106 -14.95 -5.51 13.35
N TYR A 107 -15.89 -5.18 12.47
CA TYR A 107 -15.78 -4.01 11.60
C TYR A 107 -15.72 -2.71 12.42
N ASP A 108 -16.63 -2.53 13.38
CA ASP A 108 -16.65 -1.35 14.24
C ASP A 108 -15.37 -1.24 15.07
N ASN A 109 -14.79 -2.36 15.48
CA ASN A 109 -13.50 -2.39 16.15
C ASN A 109 -12.36 -1.86 15.23
N LEU A 110 -12.33 -2.29 13.97
CA LEU A 110 -11.35 -1.82 12.98
C LEU A 110 -11.53 -0.34 12.59
N THR A 111 -12.71 0.24 12.82
CA THR A 111 -12.98 1.67 12.56
C THR A 111 -12.73 2.57 13.76
N ASN A 112 -12.78 2.04 14.99
CA ASN A 112 -12.73 2.85 16.21
C ASN A 112 -11.38 2.78 16.93
N ILE A 113 -10.63 1.68 16.79
CA ILE A 113 -9.34 1.54 17.47
C ILE A 113 -8.23 2.17 16.59
N GLU A 114 -7.57 3.18 17.15
CA GLU A 114 -6.37 3.74 16.56
C GLU A 114 -5.17 2.83 16.78
N VAL A 115 -4.60 2.35 15.69
CA VAL A 115 -3.44 1.47 15.67
C VAL A 115 -2.20 2.33 15.45
N PRO A 116 -1.20 2.28 16.36
CA PRO A 116 0.05 2.99 16.18
C PRO A 116 0.93 2.31 15.12
N GLY A 117 1.51 3.12 14.26
CA GLY A 117 2.61 2.74 13.37
C GLY A 117 3.89 3.46 13.81
N ASN A 118 5.02 2.79 13.66
CA ASN A 118 6.34 3.36 13.97
C ASN A 118 7.34 2.95 12.89
N TYR A 119 8.21 3.88 12.54
CA TYR A 119 9.41 3.63 11.75
C TYR A 119 10.60 4.31 12.42
N THR A 120 11.63 3.54 12.70
CA THR A 120 12.90 4.06 13.25
C THR A 120 14.04 3.57 12.35
N GLY A 121 14.66 4.47 11.64
CA GLY A 121 15.74 4.16 10.70
C GLY A 121 16.13 5.39 9.88
N ASP A 122 17.21 5.30 9.12
CA ASP A 122 17.66 6.31 8.16
C ASP A 122 17.70 7.75 8.72
N GLY A 123 18.00 7.88 10.02
CA GLY A 123 18.12 9.19 10.72
C GLY A 123 16.78 9.81 11.09
N VAL A 124 15.66 9.10 11.00
CA VAL A 124 14.33 9.58 11.35
C VAL A 124 13.60 8.64 12.31
N ILE A 125 12.68 9.20 13.10
CA ILE A 125 11.68 8.47 13.88
C ILE A 125 10.33 9.05 13.47
N LEU A 126 9.47 8.19 12.89
CA LEU A 126 8.15 8.56 12.42
C LEU A 126 7.09 7.74 13.18
N GLU A 127 6.08 8.42 13.68
CA GLU A 127 5.00 7.82 14.43
C GLU A 127 3.65 8.42 14.01
N ALA A 128 2.67 7.58 13.82
CA ALA A 128 1.30 8.00 13.57
C ALA A 128 0.31 6.99 14.15
N LYS A 129 -0.91 7.44 14.40
CA LYS A 129 -2.01 6.57 14.86
C LYS A 129 -3.22 6.81 13.98
N ARG A 130 -3.85 5.74 13.56
CA ARG A 130 -5.15 5.79 12.87
C ARG A 130 -5.83 4.42 12.90
N PRO A 131 -7.16 4.37 12.72
CA PRO A 131 -7.85 3.10 12.58
C PRO A 131 -7.44 2.40 11.27
N ILE A 132 -7.58 1.08 11.24
CA ILE A 132 -7.34 0.28 10.02
C ILE A 132 -8.33 0.68 8.91
N ILE A 133 -9.57 0.98 9.28
CA ILE A 133 -10.62 1.47 8.39
C ILE A 133 -11.00 2.88 8.84
N LYS A 134 -10.47 3.89 8.18
CA LYS A 134 -10.83 5.28 8.47
C LYS A 134 -12.10 5.65 7.69
N LEU A 135 -13.08 6.20 8.39
CA LEU A 135 -14.31 6.71 7.82
C LEU A 135 -14.23 8.24 7.62
N ASP A 136 -14.97 8.74 6.65
CA ASP A 136 -15.22 10.18 6.47
C ASP A 136 -16.42 10.65 7.32
N ASP A 137 -16.76 11.93 7.20
CA ASP A 137 -17.90 12.58 7.88
C ASP A 137 -19.27 12.04 7.44
N LYS A 138 -19.33 11.30 6.32
CA LYS A 138 -20.52 10.62 5.81
C LYS A 138 -20.55 9.13 6.15
N ASN A 139 -19.65 8.65 7.03
CA ASN A 139 -19.47 7.24 7.36
C ASN A 139 -19.12 6.34 6.17
N GLN A 140 -18.49 6.91 5.13
CA GLN A 140 -17.93 6.14 4.02
C GLN A 140 -16.44 5.85 4.27
N ILE A 141 -15.95 4.75 3.73
CA ILE A 141 -14.54 4.38 3.91
C ILE A 141 -13.65 5.36 3.12
N ALA A 142 -12.91 6.18 3.84
CA ALA A 142 -11.97 7.15 3.28
C ALA A 142 -10.58 6.57 3.06
N GLN A 143 -10.12 5.69 3.95
CA GLN A 143 -8.76 5.13 3.88
C GLN A 143 -8.69 3.77 4.55
N ILE A 144 -7.92 2.87 3.96
CA ILE A 144 -7.40 1.66 4.58
C ILE A 144 -5.95 1.90 5.00
N SER A 145 -5.62 1.57 6.24
CA SER A 145 -4.27 1.70 6.81
C SER A 145 -3.89 0.40 7.52
N PHE A 146 -3.25 -0.51 6.81
CA PHE A 146 -2.93 -1.84 7.31
C PHE A 146 -1.52 -2.25 6.94
N ASN A 147 -0.66 -2.34 7.94
CA ASN A 147 0.70 -2.87 7.78
C ASN A 147 1.15 -3.53 9.09
N ASN A 148 1.30 -4.83 9.09
CA ASN A 148 1.75 -5.57 10.28
C ASN A 148 3.25 -5.41 10.54
N TYR A 149 4.04 -4.99 9.55
CA TYR A 149 5.48 -4.75 9.70
C TYR A 149 5.77 -3.44 10.45
N ASP A 150 4.91 -2.41 10.26
CA ASP A 150 5.07 -1.08 10.87
C ASP A 150 4.31 -0.95 12.19
N ARG A 151 3.46 -1.93 12.55
CA ARG A 151 2.61 -1.81 13.74
C ARG A 151 3.44 -1.78 15.01
N ALA A 152 3.35 -0.65 15.73
CA ALA A 152 4.02 -0.48 17.02
C ALA A 152 3.26 -1.19 18.16
N PRO A 153 3.95 -1.56 19.25
CA PRO A 153 3.30 -2.05 20.46
C PRO A 153 2.36 -0.99 21.06
N PHE A 154 1.19 -1.40 21.52
CA PHE A 154 0.25 -0.55 22.24
C PHE A 154 -0.56 -1.38 23.24
N ARG A 155 -1.26 -0.70 24.13
CA ARG A 155 -2.04 -1.34 25.20
C ARG A 155 -3.52 -1.04 25.01
N LEU A 156 -4.31 -2.09 25.13
CA LEU A 156 -5.75 -2.06 25.24
C LEU A 156 -6.14 -2.80 26.53
N ASP A 157 -7.37 -2.60 27.04
CA ASP A 157 -7.87 -3.49 28.06
C ASP A 157 -8.00 -4.94 27.55
N PRO A 158 -8.06 -5.95 28.46
CA PRO A 158 -8.00 -7.36 28.04
C PRO A 158 -9.13 -7.77 27.09
N GLU A 159 -10.36 -7.32 27.32
CA GLU A 159 -11.50 -7.68 26.47
C GLU A 159 -11.37 -7.04 25.08
N LEU A 160 -11.02 -5.76 25.04
CA LEU A 160 -10.82 -5.04 23.78
C LEU A 160 -9.62 -5.61 23.01
N THR A 161 -8.57 -6.05 23.71
CA THR A 161 -7.40 -6.72 23.10
C THR A 161 -7.82 -7.97 22.34
N LYS A 162 -8.65 -8.80 22.93
CA LYS A 162 -9.15 -10.03 22.30
C LYS A 162 -9.91 -9.73 21.01
N ILE A 163 -10.90 -8.84 21.09
CA ILE A 163 -11.73 -8.46 19.95
C ILE A 163 -10.87 -7.81 18.84
N PHE A 164 -9.91 -6.97 19.24
CA PHE A 164 -8.98 -6.34 18.29
C PHE A 164 -8.16 -7.37 17.51
N TYR A 165 -7.58 -8.35 18.21
CA TYR A 165 -6.79 -9.39 17.52
C TYR A 165 -7.65 -10.36 16.70
N GLU A 166 -8.89 -10.57 17.06
CA GLU A 166 -9.87 -11.27 16.24
C GLU A 166 -10.15 -10.48 14.93
N ALA A 167 -10.42 -9.18 15.06
CA ALA A 167 -10.72 -8.31 13.93
C ALA A 167 -9.54 -8.19 12.95
N ILE A 168 -8.33 -7.95 13.46
CA ILE A 168 -7.13 -7.83 12.63
C ILE A 168 -6.76 -9.15 11.96
N SER A 169 -6.96 -10.28 12.65
CA SER A 169 -6.71 -11.61 12.08
C SER A 169 -7.70 -11.92 10.96
N LEU A 170 -8.96 -11.55 11.11
CA LEU A 170 -9.95 -11.71 10.05
C LEU A 170 -9.59 -10.86 8.82
N PHE A 171 -9.20 -9.60 9.03
CA PHE A 171 -8.77 -8.70 7.96
C PHE A 171 -7.55 -9.28 7.21
N ASP A 172 -6.52 -9.70 7.94
CA ASP A 172 -5.30 -10.28 7.40
C ASP A 172 -5.57 -11.60 6.64
N ASN A 173 -6.38 -12.50 7.18
CA ASN A 173 -6.75 -13.76 6.54
C ASN A 173 -7.50 -13.53 5.22
N LEU A 174 -8.42 -12.57 5.18
CA LEU A 174 -9.13 -12.21 3.95
C LEU A 174 -8.17 -11.59 2.92
N ALA A 175 -7.29 -10.68 3.34
CA ALA A 175 -6.30 -10.06 2.46
C ALA A 175 -5.31 -11.08 1.88
N ASN A 176 -4.98 -12.13 2.64
CA ASN A 176 -4.10 -13.21 2.18
C ASN A 176 -4.81 -14.33 1.41
N SER A 177 -6.14 -14.29 1.33
CA SER A 177 -6.90 -15.28 0.56
C SER A 177 -6.76 -15.02 -0.95
N LYS A 178 -6.32 -16.04 -1.69
CA LYS A 178 -6.08 -15.96 -3.15
C LYS A 178 -7.28 -15.48 -3.94
N GLN A 179 -8.50 -15.76 -3.50
CA GLN A 179 -9.74 -15.33 -4.17
C GLN A 179 -9.94 -13.81 -4.19
N TYR A 180 -9.28 -13.06 -3.30
CA TYR A 180 -9.34 -11.59 -3.23
C TYR A 180 -8.08 -10.92 -3.77
N GLN A 181 -7.10 -11.71 -4.24
CA GLN A 181 -5.83 -11.22 -4.73
C GLN A 181 -5.81 -11.17 -6.25
N TRP A 182 -5.41 -10.04 -6.80
CA TRP A 182 -4.87 -9.99 -8.15
C TRP A 182 -3.35 -10.19 -8.06
N ARG A 183 -2.84 -11.16 -8.82
CA ARG A 183 -1.42 -11.49 -8.85
C ARG A 183 -0.89 -11.35 -10.27
N HIS A 184 0.24 -10.66 -10.43
CA HIS A 184 0.83 -10.40 -11.74
C HIS A 184 2.35 -10.23 -11.64
N ILE A 185 3.08 -10.89 -12.51
CA ILE A 185 4.51 -10.64 -12.69
C ILE A 185 4.66 -9.41 -13.59
N LEU A 186 5.12 -8.29 -13.00
CA LEU A 186 5.45 -7.10 -13.76
C LEU A 186 6.66 -7.39 -14.64
N LYS A 187 6.48 -7.25 -15.95
CA LYS A 187 7.54 -7.40 -16.95
C LYS A 187 8.29 -6.08 -17.15
N PRO A 188 9.56 -6.12 -17.61
CA PRO A 188 10.30 -4.91 -17.95
C PRO A 188 9.52 -4.01 -18.94
N GLY A 189 9.38 -2.73 -18.59
CA GLY A 189 8.55 -1.77 -19.32
C GLY A 189 7.07 -1.74 -18.93
N GLN A 190 6.68 -2.45 -17.86
CA GLN A 190 5.35 -2.32 -17.25
C GLN A 190 5.43 -1.43 -16.01
N LEU A 191 4.58 -0.41 -15.97
CA LEU A 191 4.42 0.52 -14.85
C LEU A 191 3.05 0.28 -14.22
N LEU A 192 3.06 -0.07 -12.94
CA LEU A 192 1.88 -0.23 -12.11
C LEU A 192 1.64 1.07 -11.34
N ILE A 193 0.41 1.59 -11.37
CA ILE A 193 -0.06 2.69 -10.54
C ILE A 193 -1.25 2.23 -9.73
N PHE A 194 -1.29 2.59 -8.45
CA PHE A 194 -2.41 2.24 -7.57
C PHE A 194 -2.60 3.23 -6.43
N ASN A 195 -3.84 3.24 -5.90
CA ASN A 195 -4.24 4.05 -4.75
C ASN A 195 -3.87 3.33 -3.45
N ASN A 196 -2.84 3.80 -2.76
CA ASN A 196 -2.34 3.24 -1.50
C ASN A 196 -3.32 3.41 -0.32
N TRP A 197 -4.28 4.34 -0.41
CA TRP A 197 -5.34 4.48 0.60
C TRP A 197 -6.45 3.44 0.45
N ARG A 198 -6.40 2.62 -0.58
CA ARG A 198 -7.41 1.60 -0.89
C ARG A 198 -6.82 0.23 -1.12
N ILE A 199 -5.73 0.14 -1.88
CA ILE A 199 -5.14 -1.11 -2.34
C ILE A 199 -4.04 -1.53 -1.38
N LEU A 200 -4.22 -2.71 -0.76
CA LEU A 200 -3.10 -3.38 -0.14
C LEU A 200 -2.28 -4.02 -1.25
N HIS A 201 -0.98 -3.84 -1.16
CA HIS A 201 -0.05 -4.41 -2.10
C HIS A 201 0.97 -5.29 -1.40
N GLY A 202 1.49 -6.25 -2.12
CA GLY A 202 2.48 -7.20 -1.65
C GLY A 202 3.27 -7.80 -2.80
N ARG A 203 4.10 -8.75 -2.47
CA ARG A 203 4.97 -9.41 -3.44
C ARG A 203 5.22 -10.85 -3.00
N GLY A 204 5.09 -11.80 -3.92
CA GLY A 204 5.57 -13.15 -3.70
C GLY A 204 7.10 -13.19 -3.49
N SER A 205 7.59 -14.22 -2.81
CA SER A 205 9.03 -14.47 -2.73
C SER A 205 9.62 -14.71 -4.13
N PHE A 206 10.89 -14.42 -4.30
CA PHE A 206 11.55 -14.63 -5.59
C PHE A 206 13.03 -15.04 -5.42
N ASN A 207 13.55 -15.67 -6.47
CA ASN A 207 14.96 -15.96 -6.60
C ASN A 207 15.46 -15.39 -7.93
N GLY A 208 16.55 -14.61 -7.89
CA GLY A 208 17.13 -13.91 -9.03
C GLY A 208 17.10 -12.40 -8.87
N THR A 209 17.12 -11.65 -9.98
CA THR A 209 17.25 -10.20 -9.99
C THR A 209 15.97 -9.51 -10.44
N ARG A 210 15.51 -8.54 -9.64
CA ARG A 210 14.44 -7.59 -9.99
C ARG A 210 14.94 -6.17 -9.75
N LYS A 211 14.68 -5.28 -10.70
CA LYS A 211 14.94 -3.86 -10.54
C LYS A 211 13.68 -3.06 -10.79
N MET A 212 13.24 -2.39 -9.75
CA MET A 212 12.03 -1.57 -9.76
C MET A 212 12.39 -0.12 -9.54
N LYS A 213 11.67 0.79 -10.21
CA LYS A 213 11.76 2.23 -9.99
C LYS A 213 10.39 2.79 -9.70
N GLY A 214 10.32 3.82 -8.88
CA GLY A 214 9.02 4.38 -8.54
C GLY A 214 9.06 5.70 -7.82
N CYS A 215 7.87 6.15 -7.43
CA CYS A 215 7.66 7.31 -6.57
C CYS A 215 6.30 7.21 -5.88
N TYR A 216 6.11 8.11 -4.93
CA TYR A 216 4.82 8.39 -4.32
C TYR A 216 4.29 9.75 -4.77
N ILE A 217 2.94 9.89 -4.76
CA ILE A 217 2.21 11.16 -4.94
C ILE A 217 1.26 11.30 -3.77
N ASN A 218 1.11 12.52 -3.24
CA ASN A 218 0.17 12.78 -2.15
C ASN A 218 -1.28 12.57 -2.60
N LYS A 219 -2.14 12.21 -1.66
CA LYS A 219 -3.57 11.98 -1.93
C LYS A 219 -4.26 13.26 -2.41
N GLU A 220 -3.95 14.40 -1.79
CA GLU A 220 -4.52 15.70 -2.14
C GLU A 220 -4.15 16.15 -3.56
N ASP A 221 -2.91 15.91 -4.01
CA ASP A 221 -2.48 16.23 -5.39
C ASP A 221 -3.24 15.39 -6.41
N PHE A 222 -3.42 14.10 -6.12
CA PHE A 222 -4.22 13.21 -6.96
C PHE A 222 -5.70 13.65 -7.01
N ASP A 223 -6.30 13.98 -5.87
CA ASP A 223 -7.69 14.44 -5.79
C ASP A 223 -7.87 15.77 -6.53
N SER A 224 -6.92 16.68 -6.40
CA SER A 224 -6.89 17.93 -7.16
C SER A 224 -6.87 17.67 -8.66
N CYS A 225 -5.98 16.78 -9.12
CA CYS A 225 -5.91 16.39 -10.52
C CYS A 225 -7.23 15.80 -11.01
N CYS A 226 -7.87 14.92 -10.23
CA CYS A 226 -9.17 14.34 -10.58
C CYS A 226 -10.26 15.41 -10.72
N LYS A 227 -10.36 16.34 -9.77
CA LYS A 227 -11.33 17.45 -9.79
C LYS A 227 -11.13 18.36 -11.00
N MET A 228 -9.87 18.72 -11.30
CA MET A 228 -9.56 19.56 -12.47
C MET A 228 -9.93 18.89 -13.80
N ASN A 229 -9.98 17.56 -13.83
CA ASN A 229 -10.38 16.78 -15.01
C ASN A 229 -11.85 16.30 -14.97
N GLY A 230 -12.64 16.80 -14.04
CA GLY A 230 -14.08 16.49 -13.95
C GLY A 230 -14.38 15.02 -13.59
N LEU A 231 -13.50 14.39 -12.82
CA LEU A 231 -13.64 12.98 -12.43
C LEU A 231 -14.34 12.80 -11.06
N TYR A 232 -14.69 13.89 -10.38
CA TYR A 232 -15.46 13.95 -9.12
C TYR A 232 -16.62 14.93 -9.26
#